data_22403d9e0763ad2ec78a9422ba568256
#
_entry.id   22403d9e0763ad2ec78a9422ba568256
#
_cell.length_a   1.000
_cell.length_b   1.000
_cell.length_c   1.000
_cell.angle_alpha   90.00
_cell.angle_beta   90.00
_cell.angle_gamma   90.00
#
_symmetry.space_group_name_H-M   'P 1'
#
loop_
_entity.id
_entity.type
_entity.pdbx_description
1 polymer ?
#
loop_
_entity_poly.entity_id
_entity_poly.type
_entity_poly.pdbx_seq_one_letter_code
_entity_poly.pdbx_strand_id
1 'polypeptide(L)'
;SDKIVANPGTITGSIGVIIRGNNLSELLDKVGIKFETVKSGVFKDILSPDKPLSEEGRKLLQGLIDESYKQFTEAVAEGRSLPVEEVRKFADGRIFTGTQAKELGLVDEVGDEFVAREIAAKMVNIDPKIQPLTFGKKKKKILGLIPGSKLIERVINNIGRSRSTN
;
A
#
# COMPACT_ATOMS: atom_id res chain seq x y z
N SER A 1 -9.42 -5.28 10.94
CA SER A 1 -8.96 -6.63 11.35
C SER A 1 -8.87 -6.69 12.87
N ASP A 2 -9.06 -7.87 13.43
CA ASP A 2 -9.04 -8.09 14.89
C ASP A 2 -7.63 -8.03 15.47
N LYS A 3 -6.63 -8.46 14.69
CA LYS A 3 -5.22 -8.42 15.05
C LYS A 3 -4.35 -8.03 13.86
N ILE A 4 -3.31 -7.27 14.16
CA ILE A 4 -2.27 -6.85 13.21
C ILE A 4 -0.93 -7.36 13.73
N VAL A 5 -0.22 -8.14 12.90
CA VAL A 5 1.11 -8.65 13.20
C VAL A 5 2.09 -8.12 12.17
N ALA A 6 3.23 -7.64 12.60
CA ALA A 6 4.27 -7.12 11.72
C ALA A 6 5.64 -7.69 12.08
N ASN A 7 6.49 -7.98 11.09
CA ASN A 7 7.88 -8.30 11.37
C ASN A 7 8.61 -7.10 12.03
N PRO A 8 9.64 -7.33 12.85
CA PRO A 8 10.37 -6.26 13.53
C PRO A 8 10.84 -5.16 12.57
N GLY A 9 11.35 -5.53 11.40
CA GLY A 9 11.87 -4.63 10.38
C GLY A 9 10.84 -4.15 9.34
N THR A 10 9.57 -4.51 9.46
CA THR A 10 8.51 -4.03 8.55
C THR A 10 8.43 -2.51 8.59
N ILE A 11 8.39 -1.88 7.43
CA ILE A 11 8.14 -0.45 7.32
C ILE A 11 6.64 -0.21 7.28
N THR A 12 6.14 0.60 8.20
CA THR A 12 4.72 0.99 8.33
C THR A 12 4.59 2.45 8.73
N GLY A 13 3.40 2.91 9.10
CA GLY A 13 3.14 4.32 9.40
C GLY A 13 2.77 5.07 8.13
N SER A 14 3.51 6.15 7.82
CA SER A 14 3.21 7.06 6.69
C SER A 14 1.76 7.58 6.72
N ILE A 15 1.24 7.79 7.94
CA ILE A 15 -0.10 8.33 8.17
C ILE A 15 -0.06 9.82 7.84
N GLY A 16 -0.61 10.15 6.69
CA GLY A 16 -0.59 11.51 6.17
C GLY A 16 -1.21 11.56 4.78
N VAL A 17 -1.47 12.76 4.29
CA VAL A 17 -2.07 12.99 2.97
C VAL A 17 -1.23 13.99 2.20
N ILE A 18 -0.97 13.71 0.94
CA ILE A 18 -0.21 14.59 0.05
C ILE A 18 -0.88 14.65 -1.33
N ILE A 19 -0.95 15.87 -1.88
CA ILE A 19 -1.23 16.10 -3.30
C ILE A 19 0.00 16.77 -3.88
N ARG A 20 0.57 16.22 -4.95
CA ARG A 20 1.75 16.76 -5.61
C ARG A 20 1.47 17.05 -7.07
N GLY A 21 1.80 18.24 -7.51
CA GLY A 21 1.87 18.64 -8.92
C GLY A 21 3.25 19.20 -9.25
N ASN A 22 3.61 19.16 -10.52
CA ASN A 22 4.83 19.79 -11.03
C ASN A 22 4.44 21.09 -11.75
N ASN A 23 5.17 22.17 -11.50
CA ASN A 23 5.10 23.38 -12.30
C ASN A 23 6.27 23.39 -13.28
N LEU A 24 5.99 23.29 -14.57
CA LEU A 24 6.95 23.28 -15.67
C LEU A 24 6.78 24.50 -16.57
N SER A 25 5.98 25.49 -16.18
CA SER A 25 5.63 26.65 -17.05
C SER A 25 6.87 27.34 -17.61
N GLU A 26 7.85 27.65 -16.78
CA GLU A 26 9.10 28.32 -17.22
C GLU A 26 9.92 27.45 -18.20
N LEU A 27 9.92 26.12 -18.02
CA LEU A 27 10.60 25.20 -18.95
C LEU A 27 9.88 25.18 -20.30
N LEU A 28 8.56 25.09 -20.27
CA LEU A 28 7.72 25.04 -21.47
C LEU A 28 7.85 26.34 -22.27
N ASP A 29 7.89 27.48 -21.61
CA ASP A 29 8.15 28.78 -22.24
C ASP A 29 9.52 28.82 -22.95
N LYS A 30 10.59 28.30 -22.27
CA LYS A 30 11.93 28.26 -22.86
C LYS A 30 12.04 27.39 -24.11
N VAL A 31 11.25 26.32 -24.21
CA VAL A 31 11.24 25.43 -25.38
C VAL A 31 10.13 25.78 -26.41
N GLY A 32 9.36 26.83 -26.11
CA GLY A 32 8.32 27.33 -27.03
C GLY A 32 7.06 26.45 -27.10
N ILE A 33 6.81 25.58 -26.12
CA ILE A 33 5.61 24.76 -26.05
C ILE A 33 4.50 25.52 -25.34
N LYS A 34 3.34 25.60 -25.94
CA LYS A 34 2.13 26.21 -25.37
C LYS A 34 0.98 25.22 -25.35
N PHE A 35 0.23 25.22 -24.27
CA PHE A 35 -0.98 24.41 -24.15
C PHE A 35 -2.20 25.25 -24.48
N GLU A 36 -3.06 24.73 -25.34
CA GLU A 36 -4.38 25.28 -25.59
C GLU A 36 -5.42 24.44 -24.84
N THR A 37 -5.99 25.02 -23.77
CA THR A 37 -6.90 24.30 -22.89
C THR A 37 -8.32 24.85 -23.02
N VAL A 38 -9.25 24.00 -23.42
CA VAL A 38 -10.69 24.27 -23.35
C VAL A 38 -11.27 23.47 -22.19
N LYS A 39 -11.94 24.14 -21.23
CA LYS A 39 -12.42 23.51 -20.01
C LYS A 39 -13.78 24.04 -19.58
N SER A 40 -14.57 23.20 -18.93
CA SER A 40 -15.90 23.52 -18.43
C SER A 40 -15.89 24.26 -17.09
N GLY A 41 -14.78 24.24 -16.34
CA GLY A 41 -14.69 24.86 -15.01
C GLY A 41 -13.26 25.28 -14.68
N VAL A 42 -13.13 26.30 -13.82
CA VAL A 42 -11.87 26.95 -13.47
C VAL A 42 -10.85 25.99 -12.89
N PHE A 43 -11.29 25.02 -12.08
CA PHE A 43 -10.40 24.09 -11.37
C PHE A 43 -10.18 22.75 -12.07
N LYS A 44 -10.69 22.56 -13.32
CA LYS A 44 -10.51 21.26 -14.01
C LYS A 44 -9.05 20.95 -14.34
N ASP A 45 -8.22 21.96 -14.43
CA ASP A 45 -6.79 21.90 -14.71
C ASP A 45 -5.94 22.45 -13.55
N ILE A 46 -6.44 22.28 -12.31
CA ILE A 46 -5.84 22.87 -11.10
C ILE A 46 -4.39 22.46 -10.86
N LEU A 47 -3.98 21.24 -11.28
CA LEU A 47 -2.62 20.72 -11.18
C LEU A 47 -1.95 20.58 -12.56
N SER A 48 -2.41 21.33 -13.55
CA SER A 48 -1.76 21.31 -14.86
C SER A 48 -0.32 21.81 -14.76
N PRO A 49 0.66 21.12 -15.40
CA PRO A 49 2.07 21.47 -15.27
C PRO A 49 2.48 22.74 -16.04
N ASP A 50 1.61 23.26 -16.88
CA ASP A 50 1.85 24.42 -17.75
C ASP A 50 1.64 25.78 -17.07
N LYS A 51 1.21 25.76 -15.79
CA LYS A 51 0.96 26.97 -15.03
C LYS A 51 1.19 26.77 -13.52
N PRO A 52 1.47 27.86 -12.77
CA PRO A 52 1.55 27.79 -11.32
C PRO A 52 0.18 27.51 -10.71
N LEU A 53 0.18 26.86 -9.55
CA LEU A 53 -1.01 26.65 -8.74
C LEU A 53 -1.51 27.99 -8.19
N SER A 54 -2.78 28.33 -8.46
CA SER A 54 -3.40 29.55 -7.93
C SER A 54 -3.65 29.45 -6.42
N GLU A 55 -3.81 30.60 -5.76
CA GLU A 55 -4.12 30.66 -4.32
C GLU A 55 -5.49 30.03 -4.01
N GLU A 56 -6.48 30.23 -4.86
CA GLU A 56 -7.79 29.58 -4.73
C GLU A 56 -7.68 28.08 -4.92
N GLY A 57 -6.89 27.63 -5.89
CA GLY A 57 -6.58 26.22 -6.12
C GLY A 57 -5.89 25.59 -4.92
N ARG A 58 -4.91 26.30 -4.35
CA ARG A 58 -4.21 25.86 -3.12
C ARG A 58 -5.16 25.67 -1.96
N LYS A 59 -6.03 26.64 -1.70
CA LYS A 59 -7.04 26.58 -0.63
C LYS A 59 -7.99 25.40 -0.82
N LEU A 60 -8.45 25.17 -2.04
CA LEU A 60 -9.33 24.04 -2.36
C LEU A 60 -8.64 22.70 -2.11
N LEU A 61 -7.42 22.54 -2.59
CA LEU A 61 -6.64 21.31 -2.37
C LEU A 61 -6.27 21.11 -0.90
N GLN A 62 -5.95 22.18 -0.17
CA GLN A 62 -5.68 22.11 1.26
C GLN A 62 -6.92 21.63 2.02
N GLY A 63 -8.10 22.12 1.71
CA GLY A 63 -9.34 21.63 2.33
C GLY A 63 -9.60 20.15 2.09
N LEU A 64 -9.27 19.62 0.90
CA LEU A 64 -9.36 18.20 0.61
C LEU A 64 -8.33 17.37 1.41
N ILE A 65 -7.11 17.89 1.56
CA ILE A 65 -6.06 17.27 2.38
C ILE A 65 -6.49 17.23 3.84
N ASP A 66 -6.97 18.35 4.38
CA ASP A 66 -7.35 18.46 5.79
C ASP A 66 -8.49 17.49 6.14
N GLU A 67 -9.51 17.42 5.28
CA GLU A 67 -10.64 16.49 5.47
C GLU A 67 -10.18 15.02 5.36
N SER A 68 -9.37 14.70 4.35
CA SER A 68 -8.83 13.34 4.18
C SER A 68 -7.92 12.94 5.34
N TYR A 69 -7.10 13.86 5.83
CA TYR A 69 -6.22 13.63 6.98
C TYR A 69 -7.02 13.41 8.26
N LYS A 70 -8.07 14.19 8.48
CA LYS A 70 -8.99 14.02 9.60
C LYS A 70 -9.61 12.62 9.57
N GLN A 71 -10.20 12.22 8.44
CA GLN A 71 -10.80 10.89 8.28
C GLN A 71 -9.78 9.78 8.51
N PHE A 72 -8.55 9.92 8.00
CA PHE A 72 -7.51 8.93 8.19
C PHE A 72 -7.11 8.79 9.66
N THR A 73 -6.87 9.91 10.36
CA THR A 73 -6.50 9.88 11.78
C THR A 73 -7.62 9.34 12.67
N GLU A 74 -8.87 9.68 12.38
CA GLU A 74 -10.05 9.16 13.07
C GLU A 74 -10.20 7.64 12.85
N ALA A 75 -10.03 7.15 11.62
CA ALA A 75 -10.08 5.71 11.32
C ALA A 75 -8.97 4.92 12.02
N VAL A 76 -7.76 5.48 12.11
CA VAL A 76 -6.67 4.87 12.89
C VAL A 76 -7.01 4.86 14.38
N ALA A 77 -7.49 5.97 14.92
CA ALA A 77 -7.89 6.10 16.32
C ALA A 77 -8.97 5.08 16.69
N GLU A 78 -10.01 4.96 15.89
CA GLU A 78 -11.09 3.97 16.06
C GLU A 78 -10.55 2.55 15.95
N GLY A 79 -9.83 2.23 14.88
CA GLY A 79 -9.33 0.87 14.63
C GLY A 79 -8.30 0.40 15.65
N ARG A 80 -7.63 1.31 16.34
CA ARG A 80 -6.63 1.02 17.38
C ARG A 80 -7.08 1.33 18.79
N SER A 81 -8.31 1.82 18.98
CA SER A 81 -8.84 2.25 20.29
C SER A 81 -7.93 3.28 20.97
N LEU A 82 -7.36 4.20 20.20
CA LEU A 82 -6.51 5.28 20.67
C LEU A 82 -7.26 6.62 20.65
N PRO A 83 -6.95 7.56 21.54
CA PRO A 83 -7.41 8.93 21.40
C PRO A 83 -6.87 9.55 20.07
N VAL A 84 -7.69 10.25 19.32
CA VAL A 84 -7.27 10.86 18.04
C VAL A 84 -6.10 11.84 18.22
N GLU A 85 -6.03 12.52 19.36
CA GLU A 85 -4.93 13.44 19.68
C GLU A 85 -3.60 12.71 19.88
N GLU A 86 -3.62 11.48 20.39
CA GLU A 86 -2.42 10.64 20.48
C GLU A 86 -1.97 10.20 19.07
N VAL A 87 -2.91 9.80 18.22
CA VAL A 87 -2.61 9.44 16.83
C VAL A 87 -1.97 10.62 16.09
N ARG A 88 -2.49 11.83 16.26
CA ARG A 88 -1.95 13.05 15.62
C ARG A 88 -0.51 13.36 15.98
N LYS A 89 -0.01 12.97 17.16
CA LYS A 89 1.39 13.19 17.57
C LYS A 89 2.41 12.48 16.68
N PHE A 90 2.01 11.40 16.04
CA PHE A 90 2.89 10.62 15.14
C PHE A 90 2.34 10.50 13.71
N ALA A 91 1.17 11.03 13.40
CA ALA A 91 0.54 10.98 12.09
C ALA A 91 0.98 12.16 11.20
N ASP A 92 2.26 12.43 11.12
CA ASP A 92 2.87 13.50 10.33
C ASP A 92 3.52 13.00 9.02
N GLY A 93 3.20 11.75 8.64
CA GLY A 93 3.76 11.11 7.46
C GLY A 93 5.06 10.34 7.71
N ARG A 94 5.57 10.32 8.94
CA ARG A 94 6.76 9.53 9.29
C ARG A 94 6.51 8.03 9.19
N ILE A 95 7.58 7.28 8.96
CA ILE A 95 7.57 5.82 8.90
C ILE A 95 8.12 5.24 10.20
N PHE A 96 7.71 4.00 10.51
CA PHE A 96 8.11 3.25 11.68
C PHE A 96 8.54 1.85 11.29
N THR A 97 9.38 1.23 12.11
CA THR A 97 9.58 -0.22 12.08
C THR A 97 8.39 -0.93 12.72
N GLY A 98 8.24 -2.23 12.49
CA GLY A 98 7.20 -3.04 13.16
C GLY A 98 7.30 -2.97 14.68
N THR A 99 8.53 -2.95 15.23
CA THR A 99 8.76 -2.79 16.66
C THR A 99 8.25 -1.45 17.19
N GLN A 100 8.62 -0.34 16.53
CA GLN A 100 8.13 0.99 16.89
C GLN A 100 6.61 1.13 16.74
N ALA A 101 6.05 0.51 15.71
CA ALA A 101 4.60 0.50 15.50
C ALA A 101 3.84 -0.23 16.62
N LYS A 102 4.43 -1.28 17.20
CA LYS A 102 3.88 -1.95 18.39
C LYS A 102 3.91 -1.03 19.61
N GLU A 103 5.02 -0.34 19.84
CA GLU A 103 5.15 0.62 20.96
C GLU A 103 4.11 1.75 20.87
N LEU A 104 3.78 2.17 19.65
CA LEU A 104 2.74 3.17 19.38
C LEU A 104 1.31 2.61 19.36
N GLY A 105 1.12 1.32 19.54
CA GLY A 105 -0.19 0.68 19.47
C GLY A 105 -0.76 0.51 18.06
N LEU A 106 0.03 0.78 17.02
CA LEU A 106 -0.39 0.63 15.62
C LEU A 106 -0.47 -0.83 15.17
N VAL A 107 0.31 -1.72 15.78
CA VAL A 107 0.23 -3.17 15.60
C VAL A 107 0.11 -3.87 16.96
N ASP A 108 -0.49 -5.05 16.96
CA ASP A 108 -0.74 -5.80 18.18
C ASP A 108 0.48 -6.62 18.59
N GLU A 109 1.12 -7.28 17.60
CA GLU A 109 2.26 -8.16 17.87
C GLU A 109 3.37 -7.99 16.83
N VAL A 110 4.61 -8.20 17.31
CA VAL A 110 5.77 -8.30 16.44
C VAL A 110 6.08 -9.77 16.20
N GLY A 111 6.11 -10.17 14.92
CA GLY A 111 6.32 -11.56 14.55
C GLY A 111 6.20 -11.76 13.03
N ASP A 112 6.39 -13.00 12.64
CA ASP A 112 6.27 -13.47 11.26
C ASP A 112 4.89 -14.10 10.98
N GLU A 113 4.76 -14.72 9.82
CA GLU A 113 3.54 -15.43 9.41
C GLU A 113 3.17 -16.57 10.38
N PHE A 114 4.14 -17.23 11.00
CA PHE A 114 3.88 -18.32 11.95
C PHE A 114 3.24 -17.77 13.22
N VAL A 115 3.75 -16.67 13.76
CA VAL A 115 3.17 -15.97 14.90
C VAL A 115 1.73 -15.51 14.58
N ALA A 116 1.51 -14.95 13.40
CA ALA A 116 0.18 -14.53 12.97
C ALA A 116 -0.81 -15.72 12.90
N ARG A 117 -0.36 -16.86 12.39
CA ARG A 117 -1.16 -18.11 12.33
C ARG A 117 -1.48 -18.64 13.72
N GLU A 118 -0.53 -18.64 14.63
CA GLU A 118 -0.76 -19.07 16.01
C GLU A 118 -1.80 -18.19 16.71
N ILE A 119 -1.70 -16.88 16.54
CA ILE A 119 -2.67 -15.93 17.10
C ILE A 119 -4.07 -16.20 16.51
N ALA A 120 -4.18 -16.32 15.19
CA ALA A 120 -5.44 -16.58 14.52
C ALA A 120 -6.07 -17.93 14.99
N ALA A 121 -5.25 -18.98 15.10
CA ALA A 121 -5.70 -20.29 15.57
C ALA A 121 -6.22 -20.23 17.00
N LYS A 122 -5.52 -19.52 17.88
CA LYS A 122 -5.95 -19.30 19.28
C LYS A 122 -7.26 -18.53 19.37
N MET A 123 -7.48 -17.52 18.51
CA MET A 123 -8.71 -16.72 18.51
C MET A 123 -9.96 -17.55 18.19
N VAL A 124 -9.82 -18.62 17.41
CA VAL A 124 -10.94 -19.49 16.99
C VAL A 124 -10.86 -20.90 17.60
N ASN A 125 -9.98 -21.13 18.58
CA ASN A 125 -9.81 -22.39 19.30
C ASN A 125 -9.53 -23.60 18.39
N ILE A 126 -8.66 -23.44 17.38
CA ILE A 126 -8.20 -24.54 16.53
C ILE A 126 -6.70 -24.81 16.75
N ASP A 127 -6.24 -26.02 16.38
CA ASP A 127 -4.83 -26.37 16.45
C ASP A 127 -4.03 -25.52 15.44
N PRO A 128 -3.00 -24.74 15.87
CA PRO A 128 -2.16 -23.94 14.99
C PRO A 128 -1.37 -24.76 13.95
N LYS A 129 -1.26 -26.09 14.12
CA LYS A 129 -0.62 -27.00 13.15
C LYS A 129 -1.50 -27.27 11.93
N ILE A 130 -2.79 -26.96 11.99
CA ILE A 130 -3.68 -27.12 10.83
C ILE A 130 -3.22 -26.19 9.71
N GLN A 131 -2.99 -26.79 8.53
CA GLN A 131 -2.56 -26.01 7.37
C GLN A 131 -3.68 -25.08 6.89
N PRO A 132 -3.39 -23.79 6.69
CA PRO A 132 -4.39 -22.85 6.21
C PRO A 132 -4.80 -23.17 4.77
N LEU A 133 -6.09 -23.03 4.49
CA LEU A 133 -6.62 -23.14 3.15
C LEU A 133 -6.34 -21.84 2.38
N THR A 134 -5.49 -21.91 1.35
CA THR A 134 -5.17 -20.75 0.53
C THR A 134 -6.12 -20.68 -0.67
N PHE A 135 -6.95 -19.62 -0.70
CA PHE A 135 -7.79 -19.30 -1.85
C PHE A 135 -7.03 -18.36 -2.77
N GLY A 136 -6.76 -18.78 -3.99
CA GLY A 136 -6.07 -17.94 -4.98
C GLY A 136 -6.34 -18.43 -6.40
N LYS A 137 -6.34 -17.51 -7.37
CA LYS A 137 -6.30 -17.90 -8.78
C LYS A 137 -4.99 -18.67 -9.01
N LYS A 138 -5.09 -19.93 -9.47
CA LYS A 138 -3.90 -20.64 -9.97
C LYS A 138 -3.21 -19.72 -10.97
N LYS A 139 -1.98 -19.28 -10.69
CA LYS A 139 -1.16 -18.53 -11.65
C LYS A 139 -1.12 -19.39 -12.90
N LYS A 140 -1.75 -18.96 -14.00
CA LYS A 140 -1.56 -19.57 -15.30
C LYS A 140 -0.05 -19.50 -15.55
N LYS A 141 0.62 -20.65 -15.63
CA LYS A 141 2.04 -20.70 -15.95
C LYS A 141 2.21 -20.00 -17.29
N ILE A 142 2.90 -18.86 -17.30
CA ILE A 142 3.22 -18.07 -18.50
C ILE A 142 3.96 -18.93 -19.56
N LEU A 143 4.54 -20.06 -19.11
CA LEU A 143 5.22 -21.04 -19.96
C LEU A 143 4.33 -21.62 -21.10
N GLY A 144 3.00 -21.56 -20.98
CA GLY A 144 2.09 -22.03 -22.03
C GLY A 144 1.95 -21.10 -23.24
N LEU A 145 2.52 -19.90 -23.19
CA LEU A 145 2.46 -18.91 -24.27
C LEU A 145 3.68 -18.93 -25.22
N ILE A 146 4.73 -19.70 -24.88
CA ILE A 146 5.95 -19.82 -25.70
C ILE A 146 5.80 -21.05 -26.62
N PRO A 147 5.86 -20.90 -27.95
CA PRO A 147 5.87 -22.04 -28.87
C PRO A 147 7.01 -23.02 -28.48
N GLY A 148 6.69 -24.27 -28.23
CA GLY A 148 7.65 -25.28 -27.75
C GLY A 148 7.67 -25.54 -26.25
N SER A 149 6.94 -24.79 -25.42
CA SER A 149 6.91 -24.94 -23.95
C SER A 149 6.43 -26.33 -23.48
N LYS A 150 5.57 -27.00 -24.24
CA LYS A 150 5.11 -28.39 -23.97
C LYS A 150 6.26 -29.40 -23.97
N LEU A 151 7.31 -29.17 -24.77
CA LEU A 151 8.49 -30.02 -24.80
C LEU A 151 9.32 -29.85 -23.53
N ILE A 152 9.50 -28.61 -23.08
CA ILE A 152 10.22 -28.26 -21.85
C ILE A 152 9.50 -28.82 -20.61
N GLU A 153 8.16 -28.73 -20.55
CA GLU A 153 7.37 -29.32 -19.46
C GLU A 153 7.52 -30.85 -19.40
N ARG A 154 7.57 -31.54 -20.55
CA ARG A 154 7.80 -33.00 -20.61
C ARG A 154 9.20 -33.38 -20.08
N VAL A 155 10.22 -32.60 -20.43
CA VAL A 155 11.60 -32.84 -19.97
C VAL A 155 11.70 -32.60 -18.46
N ILE A 156 11.15 -31.51 -17.92
CA ILE A 156 11.18 -31.23 -16.49
C ILE A 156 10.43 -32.28 -15.68
N ASN A 157 9.27 -32.72 -16.15
CA ASN A 157 8.46 -33.74 -15.48
C ASN A 157 9.15 -35.14 -15.51
N ASN A 158 9.92 -35.48 -16.56
CA ASN A 158 10.70 -36.72 -16.62
C ASN A 158 11.91 -36.70 -15.68
N ILE A 159 12.59 -35.56 -15.55
CA ILE A 159 13.73 -35.40 -14.62
C ILE A 159 13.25 -35.50 -13.17
N GLY A 160 12.05 -34.93 -12.86
CA GLY A 160 11.46 -35.03 -11.52
C GLY A 160 11.04 -36.42 -11.10
N ARG A 161 10.64 -37.28 -12.05
CA ARG A 161 10.24 -38.67 -11.78
C ARG A 161 11.46 -39.62 -11.60
N SER A 162 12.61 -39.32 -12.20
CA SER A 162 13.83 -40.13 -12.08
C SER A 162 14.55 -39.95 -10.73
N ARG A 163 14.16 -38.98 -9.91
CA ARG A 163 14.75 -38.74 -8.57
C ARG A 163 13.93 -39.30 -7.40
N SER A 164 12.80 -39.92 -7.66
CA SER A 164 11.93 -40.49 -6.61
C SER A 164 11.96 -42.02 -6.52
N THR A 165 12.97 -42.65 -7.18
CA THR A 165 13.22 -44.11 -7.14
C THR A 165 14.71 -44.38 -6.88
N ASN A 166 15.18 -43.95 -5.71
CA ASN A 166 16.37 -44.50 -5.03
C ASN A 166 16.21 -44.26 -3.52
#